data_8c3c5c0920fa8e097900c6068c4890fc
#
_entry.id   8c3c5c0920fa8e097900c6068c4890fc
#
_cell.length_a   1.000
_cell.length_b   1.000
_cell.length_c   1.000
_cell.angle_alpha   90.00
_cell.angle_beta   90.00
_cell.angle_gamma   90.00
#
_symmetry.space_group_name_H-M   'P 1'
#
loop_
_entity.id
_entity.type
_entity.pdbx_description
1 polymer ?
#
loop_
_entity_poly.entity_id
_entity_poly.type
_entity_poly.pdbx_seq_one_letter_code
_entity_poly.pdbx_strand_id
1 'polypeptide(L)'
;MYKRQPQWYIVRCLDNSSSSDLWYVYHSGVGANAEDSEIYLNLTDGASFDVNKPFNEIKPTASVFSIKTLADVNQNGKLYIAYCFSDRKGFSQFGSYIGTGVAAGTFVYLGFRPAWIMTKETSAGGENWIIWDNKRDTNNPNNVKLFADSAGEETVDTDTRMVDFLSNGFKLRTAHASHNEASSTHIYMCFAKSPFKYANAK
;
A
#
# COMPACT_ATOMS: atom_id res chain seq x y z
N MET A 1 -13.91 -1.63 -23.52
CA MET A 1 -12.97 -1.87 -22.40
C MET A 1 -13.41 -1.00 -21.24
N TYR A 2 -13.80 -1.60 -20.12
CA TYR A 2 -14.23 -0.82 -18.94
C TYR A 2 -12.98 -0.25 -18.25
N LYS A 3 -12.79 1.04 -18.35
CA LYS A 3 -11.78 1.77 -17.61
C LYS A 3 -12.20 1.81 -16.13
N ARG A 4 -11.26 1.62 -15.21
CA ARG A 4 -11.51 1.67 -13.77
C ARG A 4 -10.68 2.77 -13.15
N GLN A 5 -11.27 3.48 -12.19
CA GLN A 5 -10.56 4.45 -11.37
C GLN A 5 -9.44 3.76 -10.60
N PRO A 6 -8.21 4.28 -10.60
CA PRO A 6 -7.16 3.75 -9.75
C PRO A 6 -7.46 4.04 -8.27
N GLN A 7 -7.30 3.02 -7.43
CA GLN A 7 -7.34 3.14 -5.98
C GLN A 7 -5.95 3.36 -5.39
N TRP A 8 -4.92 2.97 -6.12
CA TRP A 8 -3.53 3.15 -5.73
C TRP A 8 -2.70 3.53 -6.95
N TYR A 9 -1.90 4.58 -6.84
CA TYR A 9 -0.86 4.89 -7.82
C TYR A 9 0.36 5.53 -7.16
N ILE A 10 1.50 5.36 -7.81
CA ILE A 10 2.80 5.85 -7.38
C ILE A 10 3.35 6.72 -8.49
N VAL A 11 3.90 7.88 -8.15
CA VAL A 11 4.56 8.79 -9.10
C VAL A 11 5.99 9.04 -8.63
N ARG A 12 6.95 8.95 -9.56
CA ARG A 12 8.35 9.22 -9.31
C ARG A 12 8.99 9.98 -10.46
N CYS A 13 9.87 10.94 -10.14
CA CYS A 13 10.78 11.56 -11.09
C CYS A 13 11.90 10.57 -11.47
N LEU A 14 12.20 10.44 -12.76
CA LEU A 14 13.28 9.59 -13.26
C LEU A 14 14.60 10.34 -13.44
N ASP A 15 14.56 11.65 -13.51
CA ASP A 15 15.72 12.49 -13.63
C ASP A 15 16.24 12.88 -12.25
N ASN A 16 17.37 12.32 -11.81
CA ASN A 16 18.03 12.47 -10.50
C ASN A 16 18.44 13.90 -10.10
N SER A 17 17.80 14.92 -10.61
CA SER A 17 18.11 16.33 -10.33
C SER A 17 17.11 17.00 -9.38
N SER A 18 16.09 16.28 -8.92
CA SER A 18 15.26 16.76 -7.83
C SER A 18 15.96 16.47 -6.50
N SER A 19 15.87 17.39 -5.57
CA SER A 19 16.51 17.31 -4.25
C SER A 19 15.96 16.20 -3.34
N SER A 20 14.91 15.52 -3.79
CA SER A 20 14.27 14.42 -3.06
C SER A 20 13.94 13.29 -4.02
N ASP A 21 14.55 12.11 -3.84
CA ASP A 21 14.20 10.86 -4.55
C ASP A 21 12.88 10.27 -4.01
N LEU A 22 11.83 11.08 -3.85
CA LEU A 22 10.58 10.67 -3.24
C LEU A 22 9.69 9.92 -4.22
N TRP A 23 9.08 8.85 -3.72
CA TRP A 23 8.07 8.06 -4.42
C TRP A 23 6.70 8.43 -3.86
N TYR A 24 6.03 9.37 -4.48
CA TYR A 24 4.72 9.85 -4.04
C TYR A 24 3.64 8.80 -4.25
N VAL A 25 2.88 8.52 -3.21
CA VAL A 25 1.81 7.50 -3.22
C VAL A 25 0.46 8.15 -3.00
N TYR A 26 -0.46 7.92 -3.93
CA TYR A 26 -1.89 8.07 -3.72
C TYR A 26 -2.47 6.73 -3.32
N HIS A 27 -3.32 6.71 -2.29
CA HIS A 27 -4.10 5.54 -1.93
C HIS A 27 -5.47 5.94 -1.40
N SER A 28 -6.55 5.46 -2.05
CA SER A 28 -7.93 5.84 -1.71
C SER A 28 -8.36 5.47 -0.27
N GLY A 29 -7.69 4.52 0.34
CA GLY A 29 -7.94 4.07 1.72
C GLY A 29 -7.41 5.00 2.81
N VAL A 30 -6.66 6.05 2.47
CA VAL A 30 -6.17 7.04 3.47
C VAL A 30 -7.33 7.79 4.13
N GLY A 31 -8.42 7.99 3.39
CA GLY A 31 -9.62 8.66 3.90
C GLY A 31 -10.38 9.44 2.84
N ALA A 32 -11.30 10.27 3.29
CA ALA A 32 -12.19 11.03 2.42
C ALA A 32 -11.46 12.01 1.49
N ASN A 33 -10.29 12.50 1.92
CA ASN A 33 -9.46 13.48 1.21
C ASN A 33 -8.11 12.86 0.80
N ALA A 34 -8.13 11.64 0.29
CA ALA A 34 -6.91 10.93 -0.12
C ALA A 34 -6.12 11.69 -1.22
N GLU A 35 -6.80 12.49 -2.03
CA GLU A 35 -6.22 13.38 -3.04
C GLU A 35 -5.43 14.56 -2.47
N ASP A 36 -5.63 14.87 -1.20
CA ASP A 36 -4.91 15.92 -0.48
C ASP A 36 -3.71 15.37 0.30
N SER A 37 -3.56 14.03 0.34
CA SER A 37 -2.53 13.40 1.16
C SER A 37 -1.19 13.31 0.46
N GLU A 38 -0.13 13.37 1.26
CA GLU A 38 1.23 13.00 0.89
C GLU A 38 1.64 11.77 1.68
N ILE A 39 2.02 10.72 0.98
CA ILE A 39 2.65 9.52 1.53
C ILE A 39 3.80 9.15 0.60
N TYR A 40 4.88 8.63 1.17
CA TYR A 40 6.06 8.24 0.43
C TYR A 40 6.35 6.76 0.58
N LEU A 41 6.55 6.05 -0.53
CA LEU A 41 6.84 4.62 -0.50
C LEU A 41 8.21 4.30 0.10
N ASN A 42 9.13 5.22 -0.01
CA ASN A 42 10.53 5.08 0.45
C ASN A 42 10.83 5.79 1.78
N LEU A 43 9.79 6.18 2.53
CA LEU A 43 9.93 6.77 3.86
C LEU A 43 8.97 6.12 4.87
N THR A 44 9.29 6.30 6.16
CA THR A 44 8.46 5.82 7.28
C THR A 44 7.36 6.80 7.69
N ASP A 45 7.25 7.96 7.05
CA ASP A 45 6.26 8.98 7.39
C ASP A 45 4.82 8.45 7.24
N GLY A 46 3.93 8.93 8.10
CA GLY A 46 2.49 8.74 7.96
C GLY A 46 1.91 9.62 6.85
N ALA A 47 0.59 9.62 6.70
CA ALA A 47 -0.07 10.52 5.78
C ALA A 47 -0.04 11.95 6.30
N SER A 48 0.47 12.87 5.50
CA SER A 48 0.38 14.31 5.72
C SER A 48 -0.69 14.90 4.80
N PHE A 49 -1.40 15.93 5.28
CA PHE A 49 -2.44 16.66 4.53
C PHE A 49 -2.06 18.13 4.36
N ASP A 50 -0.77 18.41 4.32
CA ASP A 50 -0.21 19.73 4.25
C ASP A 50 -0.24 20.35 2.84
N VAL A 51 0.41 21.49 2.71
CA VAL A 51 0.30 22.44 1.58
C VAL A 51 0.75 21.93 0.21
N ASN A 52 1.55 20.88 0.15
CA ASN A 52 2.13 20.46 -1.13
C ASN A 52 1.14 19.72 -2.04
N LYS A 53 0.29 18.85 -1.47
CA LYS A 53 -0.82 18.17 -2.15
C LYS A 53 -0.48 17.72 -3.58
N PRO A 54 0.35 16.71 -3.74
CA PRO A 54 0.94 16.35 -5.04
C PRO A 54 -0.12 15.97 -6.09
N PHE A 55 -1.32 15.56 -5.68
CA PHE A 55 -2.40 15.09 -6.55
C PHE A 55 -3.47 16.15 -6.85
N ASN A 56 -3.14 17.42 -6.61
CA ASN A 56 -3.92 18.60 -6.99
C ASN A 56 -5.36 18.63 -6.45
N GLU A 57 -5.59 18.02 -5.27
CA GLU A 57 -6.92 18.02 -4.62
C GLU A 57 -8.05 17.45 -5.51
N ILE A 58 -7.69 16.61 -6.50
CA ILE A 58 -8.63 16.05 -7.47
C ILE A 58 -8.56 14.52 -7.45
N LYS A 59 -9.68 13.91 -7.09
CA LYS A 59 -9.81 12.44 -7.14
C LYS A 59 -9.55 11.90 -8.56
N PRO A 60 -8.81 10.82 -8.69
CA PRO A 60 -8.63 10.20 -9.98
C PRO A 60 -9.97 9.74 -10.56
N THR A 61 -10.04 9.68 -11.87
CA THR A 61 -11.18 9.13 -12.60
C THR A 61 -10.81 7.79 -13.26
N ALA A 62 -11.74 7.20 -13.99
CA ALA A 62 -11.45 6.01 -14.80
C ALA A 62 -10.51 6.28 -16.00
N SER A 63 -10.16 7.52 -16.27
CA SER A 63 -9.38 7.92 -17.45
C SER A 63 -8.12 8.70 -17.13
N VAL A 64 -8.14 9.49 -16.04
CA VAL A 64 -7.05 10.39 -15.67
C VAL A 64 -6.88 10.46 -14.17
N PHE A 65 -5.68 10.74 -13.71
CA PHE A 65 -5.39 11.29 -12.40
C PHE A 65 -4.71 12.65 -12.55
N SER A 66 -4.79 13.48 -11.54
CA SER A 66 -4.23 14.84 -11.55
C SER A 66 -2.97 14.91 -10.71
N ILE A 67 -2.03 15.75 -11.12
CA ILE A 67 -0.82 16.09 -10.37
C ILE A 67 -0.69 17.61 -10.33
N LYS A 68 -0.12 18.13 -9.24
CA LYS A 68 0.12 19.57 -9.05
C LYS A 68 1.46 19.98 -9.68
N THR A 69 1.70 21.27 -9.81
CA THR A 69 3.00 21.84 -10.22
C THR A 69 4.02 21.79 -9.07
N LEU A 70 4.29 20.61 -8.56
CA LEU A 70 5.33 20.34 -7.58
C LEU A 70 6.53 19.74 -8.32
N ALA A 71 7.74 20.21 -8.04
CA ALA A 71 8.95 19.79 -8.76
C ALA A 71 9.14 18.27 -8.74
N ASP A 72 8.82 17.62 -7.64
CA ASP A 72 9.01 16.18 -7.47
C ASP A 72 8.02 15.31 -8.29
N VAL A 73 6.88 15.85 -8.71
CA VAL A 73 5.85 15.12 -9.47
C VAL A 73 5.57 15.71 -10.86
N ASN A 74 5.93 17.00 -11.13
CA ASN A 74 5.57 17.67 -12.38
C ASN A 74 6.45 18.89 -12.70
N GLN A 75 7.75 18.73 -12.70
CA GLN A 75 8.67 19.80 -13.13
C GLN A 75 8.81 19.80 -14.66
N ASN A 76 8.80 21.00 -15.25
CA ASN A 76 8.98 21.14 -16.70
C ASN A 76 10.33 20.56 -17.17
N GLY A 77 10.29 19.80 -18.26
CA GLY A 77 11.47 19.19 -18.87
C GLY A 77 12.01 17.95 -18.16
N LYS A 78 11.29 17.41 -17.17
CA LYS A 78 11.65 16.18 -16.45
C LYS A 78 10.80 14.99 -16.87
N LEU A 79 11.36 13.80 -16.76
CA LEU A 79 10.68 12.53 -17.01
C LEU A 79 10.14 11.94 -15.71
N TYR A 80 8.94 11.40 -15.78
CA TYR A 80 8.26 10.75 -14.67
C TYR A 80 7.72 9.41 -15.06
N ILE A 81 7.62 8.51 -14.07
CA ILE A 81 6.90 7.25 -14.21
C ILE A 81 5.73 7.22 -13.24
N ALA A 82 4.60 6.66 -13.68
CA ALA A 82 3.46 6.40 -12.82
C ALA A 82 3.04 4.94 -12.91
N TYR A 83 2.90 4.29 -11.76
CA TYR A 83 2.34 2.94 -11.63
C TYR A 83 0.92 3.06 -11.09
N CYS A 84 -0.07 2.59 -11.85
CA CYS A 84 -1.47 2.73 -11.50
C CYS A 84 -2.15 1.37 -11.31
N PHE A 85 -2.85 1.20 -10.19
CA PHE A 85 -3.54 -0.03 -9.83
C PHE A 85 -5.00 0.24 -9.51
N SER A 86 -5.88 -0.68 -9.90
CA SER A 86 -7.31 -0.60 -9.62
C SER A 86 -7.83 -1.92 -9.06
N ASP A 87 -8.88 -1.84 -8.25
CA ASP A 87 -9.58 -3.03 -7.75
C ASP A 87 -10.08 -3.91 -8.89
N ARG A 88 -9.84 -5.21 -8.73
CA ARG A 88 -10.30 -6.25 -9.65
C ARG A 88 -10.80 -7.42 -8.84
N LYS A 89 -12.11 -7.67 -8.87
CA LYS A 89 -12.72 -8.81 -8.16
C LYS A 89 -11.97 -10.11 -8.48
N GLY A 90 -11.48 -10.79 -7.44
CA GLY A 90 -10.71 -12.01 -7.55
C GLY A 90 -9.27 -11.86 -8.04
N PHE A 91 -8.74 -10.63 -8.11
CA PHE A 91 -7.36 -10.36 -8.55
C PHE A 91 -6.62 -9.40 -7.63
N SER A 92 -7.19 -8.22 -7.37
CA SER A 92 -6.55 -7.18 -6.56
C SER A 92 -7.58 -6.39 -5.76
N GLN A 93 -7.19 -5.96 -4.56
CA GLN A 93 -7.99 -5.07 -3.71
C GLN A 93 -7.09 -4.14 -2.93
N PHE A 94 -7.52 -2.86 -2.85
CA PHE A 94 -6.85 -1.77 -2.17
C PHE A 94 -7.85 -1.11 -1.22
N GLY A 95 -7.48 -0.92 0.03
CA GLY A 95 -8.40 -0.35 1.01
C GLY A 95 -7.69 -0.03 2.32
N SER A 96 -8.46 0.10 3.38
CA SER A 96 -7.94 0.36 4.72
C SER A 96 -8.64 -0.48 5.77
N TYR A 97 -8.02 -0.56 6.93
CA TYR A 97 -8.59 -1.15 8.13
C TYR A 97 -8.12 -0.35 9.36
N ILE A 98 -8.83 -0.53 10.45
CA ILE A 98 -8.44 0.03 11.75
C ILE A 98 -7.75 -1.07 12.55
N GLY A 99 -6.59 -0.75 13.11
CA GLY A 99 -5.86 -1.63 13.99
C GLY A 99 -6.58 -1.82 15.33
N THR A 100 -6.38 -2.97 15.95
CA THR A 100 -7.00 -3.32 17.23
C THR A 100 -6.04 -3.30 18.41
N GLY A 101 -4.73 -3.27 18.16
CA GLY A 101 -3.70 -3.32 19.20
C GLY A 101 -3.63 -4.63 19.97
N VAL A 102 -4.22 -5.71 19.47
CA VAL A 102 -4.19 -7.03 20.12
C VAL A 102 -3.71 -8.12 19.17
N ALA A 103 -3.17 -9.21 19.72
CA ALA A 103 -2.62 -10.32 18.92
C ALA A 103 -3.68 -11.01 18.05
N ALA A 104 -4.93 -11.10 18.50
CA ALA A 104 -6.06 -11.54 17.68
C ALA A 104 -6.59 -10.39 16.81
N GLY A 105 -5.71 -9.84 15.96
CA GLY A 105 -5.92 -8.60 15.23
C GLY A 105 -7.03 -8.62 14.18
N THR A 106 -7.13 -7.52 13.45
CA THR A 106 -8.17 -7.29 12.44
C THR A 106 -8.14 -8.36 11.35
N PHE A 107 -9.31 -8.86 10.98
CA PHE A 107 -9.52 -9.63 9.76
C PHE A 107 -9.95 -8.69 8.63
N VAL A 108 -9.26 -8.78 7.49
CA VAL A 108 -9.58 -8.01 6.28
C VAL A 108 -10.11 -8.96 5.22
N TYR A 109 -11.38 -8.76 4.85
CA TYR A 109 -12.03 -9.55 3.81
C TYR A 109 -11.66 -9.02 2.42
N LEU A 110 -11.20 -9.91 1.54
CA LEU A 110 -10.79 -9.60 0.15
C LEU A 110 -11.69 -10.31 -0.89
N GLY A 111 -12.41 -11.37 -0.47
CA GLY A 111 -13.13 -12.24 -1.40
C GLY A 111 -12.21 -13.15 -2.23
N PHE A 112 -10.92 -13.21 -1.89
CA PHE A 112 -9.92 -14.11 -2.47
C PHE A 112 -8.79 -14.38 -1.47
N ARG A 113 -8.07 -15.48 -1.67
CA ARG A 113 -6.83 -15.74 -0.93
C ARG A 113 -5.71 -14.87 -1.52
N PRO A 114 -5.07 -14.01 -0.73
CA PRO A 114 -3.95 -13.22 -1.21
C PRO A 114 -2.70 -14.08 -1.44
N ALA A 115 -1.83 -13.64 -2.33
CA ALA A 115 -0.47 -14.14 -2.50
C ALA A 115 0.56 -13.12 -2.02
N TRP A 116 0.19 -11.85 -2.05
CA TRP A 116 1.02 -10.73 -1.69
C TRP A 116 0.18 -9.68 -0.97
N ILE A 117 0.72 -9.15 0.11
CA ILE A 117 0.10 -8.14 0.95
C ILE A 117 1.16 -7.08 1.24
N MET A 118 0.82 -5.81 1.08
CA MET A 118 1.60 -4.70 1.62
C MET A 118 0.69 -3.85 2.50
N THR A 119 1.21 -3.37 3.63
CA THR A 119 0.48 -2.49 4.53
C THR A 119 1.33 -1.29 4.94
N LYS A 120 0.66 -0.20 5.30
CA LYS A 120 1.28 1.01 5.85
C LYS A 120 0.35 1.62 6.89
N GLU A 121 0.90 1.90 8.05
CA GLU A 121 0.26 2.78 9.04
C GLU A 121 0.27 4.22 8.53
N THR A 122 -0.87 4.90 8.56
CA THR A 122 -1.03 6.25 7.98
C THR A 122 -1.39 7.34 8.98
N SER A 123 -1.80 6.98 10.21
CA SER A 123 -2.24 7.96 11.23
C SER A 123 -1.07 8.63 11.94
N ALA A 124 0.10 8.00 11.97
CA ALA A 124 1.32 8.51 12.57
C ALA A 124 2.52 8.27 11.65
N GLY A 125 3.69 8.76 12.03
CA GLY A 125 4.95 8.49 11.34
C GLY A 125 5.83 7.49 12.10
N GLY A 126 6.91 7.05 11.45
CA GLY A 126 7.93 6.20 12.07
C GLY A 126 7.77 4.71 11.80
N GLU A 127 6.68 4.27 11.20
CA GLU A 127 6.42 2.86 10.89
C GLU A 127 6.71 2.52 9.43
N ASN A 128 7.31 1.34 9.19
CA ASN A 128 7.68 0.89 7.86
C ASN A 128 6.48 0.47 7.00
N TRP A 129 6.68 0.50 5.68
CA TRP A 129 5.88 -0.26 4.72
C TRP A 129 6.24 -1.74 4.83
N ILE A 130 5.31 -2.59 5.18
CA ILE A 130 5.56 -4.01 5.36
C ILE A 130 5.00 -4.81 4.19
N ILE A 131 5.81 -5.74 3.68
CA ILE A 131 5.44 -6.65 2.60
C ILE A 131 5.52 -8.08 3.11
N TRP A 132 4.46 -8.86 2.88
CA TRP A 132 4.43 -10.31 3.05
C TRP A 132 4.01 -10.99 1.75
N ASP A 133 4.53 -12.16 1.50
CA ASP A 133 4.08 -13.00 0.40
C ASP A 133 4.12 -14.50 0.76
N ASN A 134 3.31 -15.29 0.06
CA ASN A 134 3.16 -16.71 0.30
C ASN A 134 4.20 -17.58 -0.41
N LYS A 135 5.28 -16.98 -0.92
CA LYS A 135 6.41 -17.68 -1.54
C LYS A 135 7.62 -17.71 -0.64
N ARG A 136 7.88 -16.61 0.07
CA ARG A 136 8.93 -16.57 1.11
C ARG A 136 8.58 -17.45 2.29
N ASP A 137 7.33 -17.35 2.75
CA ASP A 137 6.81 -18.24 3.78
C ASP A 137 5.44 -18.78 3.35
N THR A 138 5.35 -20.11 3.29
CA THR A 138 4.13 -20.82 2.89
C THR A 138 3.18 -21.13 4.04
N ASN A 139 3.62 -20.91 5.29
CA ASN A 139 2.92 -21.24 6.51
C ASN A 139 2.01 -20.10 6.97
N ASN A 140 1.17 -20.39 7.92
CA ASN A 140 0.43 -19.44 8.74
C ASN A 140 0.75 -19.69 10.23
N PRO A 141 0.99 -18.64 10.99
CA PRO A 141 1.14 -17.25 10.54
C PRO A 141 2.42 -17.07 9.71
N ASN A 142 2.30 -16.28 8.64
CA ASN A 142 3.45 -15.85 7.85
C ASN A 142 4.22 -14.79 8.66
N ASN A 143 5.52 -15.02 8.85
CA ASN A 143 6.39 -14.17 9.67
C ASN A 143 7.62 -13.65 8.93
N VAL A 144 7.75 -13.96 7.65
CA VAL A 144 8.83 -13.47 6.79
C VAL A 144 8.39 -12.22 6.04
N LYS A 145 9.10 -11.12 6.26
CA LYS A 145 8.72 -9.81 5.72
C LYS A 145 9.86 -9.08 5.04
N LEU A 146 9.49 -8.15 4.18
CA LEU A 146 10.34 -7.08 3.62
C LEU A 146 9.77 -5.72 3.97
N PHE A 147 10.61 -4.70 3.89
CA PHE A 147 10.23 -3.30 3.97
C PHE A 147 10.46 -2.60 2.62
N ALA A 148 9.47 -1.85 2.12
CA ALA A 148 9.65 -1.12 0.87
C ALA A 148 10.51 0.14 1.02
N ASP A 149 10.58 0.66 2.23
CA ASP A 149 11.28 1.89 2.64
C ASP A 149 12.63 1.65 3.32
N SER A 150 13.14 0.43 3.28
CA SER A 150 14.41 0.07 3.92
C SER A 150 15.26 -0.78 2.99
N ALA A 151 16.57 -0.54 3.02
CA ALA A 151 17.57 -1.39 2.34
C ALA A 151 17.90 -2.67 3.13
N GLY A 152 17.22 -2.91 4.25
CA GLY A 152 17.39 -4.12 5.04
C GLY A 152 17.01 -5.38 4.27
N GLU A 153 17.72 -6.47 4.57
CA GLU A 153 17.41 -7.78 4.03
C GLU A 153 16.08 -8.34 4.52
N GLU A 154 15.63 -9.41 3.92
CA GLU A 154 14.50 -10.20 4.38
C GLU A 154 14.68 -10.62 5.84
N THR A 155 13.67 -10.38 6.65
CA THR A 155 13.72 -10.66 8.08
C THR A 155 12.64 -11.65 8.47
N VAL A 156 13.05 -12.69 9.21
CA VAL A 156 12.14 -13.58 9.93
C VAL A 156 11.76 -12.91 11.25
N ASP A 157 10.48 -12.66 11.42
CA ASP A 157 9.95 -12.07 12.65
C ASP A 157 9.43 -13.17 13.56
N THR A 158 10.04 -13.35 14.70
CA THR A 158 9.66 -14.47 15.57
C THR A 158 8.34 -14.25 16.28
N ASP A 159 7.95 -12.96 16.57
CA ASP A 159 6.75 -12.73 17.38
C ASP A 159 6.09 -11.35 17.20
N THR A 160 6.52 -10.51 16.25
CA THR A 160 6.08 -9.11 16.25
C THR A 160 5.25 -8.68 15.06
N ARG A 161 5.49 -9.21 13.86
CA ARG A 161 4.78 -8.79 12.63
C ARG A 161 4.35 -10.00 11.81
N MET A 162 3.23 -10.59 12.21
CA MET A 162 2.73 -11.82 11.60
C MET A 162 1.34 -11.64 11.00
N VAL A 163 1.06 -12.37 9.91
CA VAL A 163 -0.21 -12.34 9.20
C VAL A 163 -0.61 -13.75 8.73
N ASP A 164 -1.89 -14.08 8.82
CA ASP A 164 -2.44 -15.28 8.18
C ASP A 164 -2.95 -14.96 6.78
N PHE A 165 -2.54 -15.75 5.80
CA PHE A 165 -3.12 -15.78 4.47
C PHE A 165 -4.30 -16.76 4.42
N LEU A 166 -5.53 -16.24 4.49
CA LEU A 166 -6.76 -17.01 4.53
C LEU A 166 -7.41 -17.18 3.14
N SER A 167 -8.36 -18.08 3.01
CA SER A 167 -9.03 -18.37 1.73
C SER A 167 -9.75 -17.17 1.11
N ASN A 168 -10.16 -16.20 1.93
CA ASN A 168 -10.99 -15.07 1.53
C ASN A 168 -10.48 -13.71 2.05
N GLY A 169 -9.22 -13.64 2.53
CA GLY A 169 -8.63 -12.44 3.08
C GLY A 169 -7.37 -12.71 3.87
N PHE A 170 -7.02 -11.78 4.75
CA PHE A 170 -5.90 -11.96 5.67
C PHE A 170 -6.30 -11.56 7.10
N LYS A 171 -5.57 -12.06 8.08
CA LYS A 171 -5.76 -11.72 9.50
C LYS A 171 -4.45 -11.38 10.15
N LEU A 172 -4.41 -10.26 10.86
CA LEU A 172 -3.26 -9.85 11.65
C LEU A 172 -3.14 -10.72 12.90
N ARG A 173 -1.90 -11.11 13.25
CA ARG A 173 -1.63 -12.07 14.33
C ARG A 173 -0.82 -11.48 15.48
N THR A 174 -0.52 -10.20 15.40
CA THR A 174 0.27 -9.50 16.43
C THR A 174 -0.25 -8.07 16.63
N ALA A 175 0.15 -7.45 17.74
CA ALA A 175 -0.27 -6.11 18.17
C ALA A 175 0.72 -4.99 17.73
N HIS A 176 1.67 -5.28 16.85
CA HIS A 176 2.72 -4.32 16.52
C HIS A 176 2.18 -3.09 15.77
N ALA A 177 2.67 -1.90 16.13
CA ALA A 177 2.20 -0.61 15.63
C ALA A 177 2.22 -0.48 14.10
N SER A 178 3.24 -1.02 13.43
CA SER A 178 3.40 -0.91 11.98
C SER A 178 2.26 -1.50 11.15
N HIS A 179 1.43 -2.37 11.72
CA HIS A 179 0.33 -3.01 10.98
C HIS A 179 -0.94 -3.25 11.79
N ASN A 180 -0.93 -3.02 13.12
CA ASN A 180 -2.10 -3.26 13.98
C ASN A 180 -2.19 -2.34 15.20
N GLU A 181 -1.63 -1.12 15.15
CA GLU A 181 -1.78 -0.14 16.23
C GLU A 181 -3.25 0.16 16.51
N ALA A 182 -3.60 0.19 17.81
CA ALA A 182 -4.97 0.43 18.24
C ALA A 182 -5.51 1.76 17.74
N SER A 183 -6.69 1.72 17.11
CA SER A 183 -7.38 2.88 16.57
C SER A 183 -6.67 3.59 15.40
N SER A 184 -5.51 3.13 14.96
CA SER A 184 -4.81 3.68 13.80
C SER A 184 -5.36 3.15 12.48
N THR A 185 -5.34 4.01 11.47
CA THR A 185 -5.69 3.63 10.09
C THR A 185 -4.48 3.03 9.40
N HIS A 186 -4.68 1.85 8.83
CA HIS A 186 -3.71 1.19 7.97
C HIS A 186 -4.28 1.02 6.58
N ILE A 187 -3.53 1.41 5.56
CA ILE A 187 -3.85 1.09 4.17
C ILE A 187 -3.26 -0.27 3.80
N TYR A 188 -3.91 -0.96 2.84
CA TYR A 188 -3.41 -2.22 2.32
C TYR A 188 -3.51 -2.31 0.81
N MET A 189 -2.60 -3.07 0.23
CA MET A 189 -2.54 -3.48 -1.16
C MET A 189 -2.43 -5.00 -1.21
N CYS A 190 -3.36 -5.66 -1.91
CA CYS A 190 -3.41 -7.12 -1.97
C CYS A 190 -3.60 -7.62 -3.40
N PHE A 191 -2.86 -8.70 -3.73
CA PHE A 191 -2.99 -9.43 -4.99
C PHE A 191 -3.28 -10.90 -4.73
N ALA A 192 -4.16 -11.50 -5.54
CA ALA A 192 -4.65 -12.85 -5.37
C ALA A 192 -3.61 -13.92 -5.69
N LYS A 193 -3.65 -15.04 -4.96
CA LYS A 193 -2.87 -16.25 -5.23
C LYS A 193 -3.23 -16.90 -6.57
N SER A 194 -4.51 -16.89 -6.91
CA SER A 194 -5.05 -17.46 -8.16
C SER A 194 -5.94 -16.40 -8.79
N PRO A 195 -5.37 -15.53 -9.65
CA PRO A 195 -6.13 -14.48 -10.28
C PRO A 195 -7.12 -15.08 -11.28
N PHE A 196 -8.38 -14.65 -11.15
CA PHE A 196 -9.51 -15.06 -11.99
C PHE A 196 -9.91 -16.54 -11.89
N LYS A 197 -11.22 -16.77 -11.80
CA LYS A 197 -11.84 -18.11 -11.60
C LYS A 197 -11.42 -19.16 -12.64
N TYR A 198 -11.01 -18.73 -13.83
CA TYR A 198 -10.67 -19.60 -14.98
C TYR A 198 -9.26 -19.41 -15.52
N ALA A 199 -8.42 -18.58 -14.89
CA ALA A 199 -7.04 -18.43 -15.29
C ALA A 199 -6.18 -19.54 -14.66
N ASN A 200 -6.09 -20.67 -15.32
CA ASN A 200 -5.17 -21.75 -14.98
C ASN A 200 -3.79 -21.55 -15.64
N ALA A 201 -3.27 -20.33 -15.63
CA ALA A 201 -1.89 -20.11 -16.01
C ALA A 201 -1.00 -20.78 -14.95
N LYS A 202 -0.41 -21.90 -15.30
CA LYS A 202 0.63 -22.60 -14.51
C LYS A 202 1.99 -21.98 -14.80
#